data_35f6f0ab9f459b65d3ed944f85b631dc
#
_entry.id   35f6f0ab9f459b65d3ed944f85b631dc
#
_cell.length_a   1.000
_cell.length_b   1.000
_cell.length_c   1.000
_cell.angle_alpha   90.00
_cell.angle_beta   90.00
_cell.angle_gamma   90.00
#
_symmetry.space_group_name_H-M   'P 1'
#
loop_
_entity.id
_entity.type
_entity.pdbx_description
1 polymer ?
#
loop_
_entity_poly.entity_id
_entity_poly.type
_entity_poly.pdbx_seq_one_letter_code
_entity_poly.pdbx_strand_id
1 'polypeptide(L)'
;ALDARGVPVFDPVTLQCGDAAVFIAGDANNVLPLLHEAADEGRIAGENAAHWPNLRPLARRAPIAVVFSDPQIAMVGKRHADLIQGRFVTGEVSFEDQGRSRVMLKNRGLMHIYADRATGRFLGAEWIGPRAENIAHLLAWAYQQNLTISQMLAMPFYHPVVEEGLRTALRDAEAKLTQLKVAA
;
A
#
# COMPACT_ATOMS: atom_id res chain seq x y z
N ALA A 1 21.61 -18.71 12.40
CA ALA A 1 22.15 -18.61 11.02
C ALA A 1 22.09 -17.17 10.55
N LEU A 2 22.98 -16.78 9.63
CA LEU A 2 22.98 -15.49 8.95
C LEU A 2 22.69 -15.70 7.45
N ASP A 3 22.07 -14.71 6.82
CA ASP A 3 21.91 -14.68 5.37
C ASP A 3 23.24 -14.26 4.67
N ALA A 4 23.23 -14.17 3.34
CA ALA A 4 24.41 -13.76 2.56
C ALA A 4 24.89 -12.32 2.82
N ARG A 5 24.06 -11.49 3.47
CA ARG A 5 24.36 -10.09 3.84
C ARG A 5 24.77 -9.94 5.30
N GLY A 6 24.82 -11.06 6.06
CA GLY A 6 25.13 -11.07 7.48
C GLY A 6 23.94 -10.71 8.39
N VAL A 7 22.73 -10.68 7.85
CA VAL A 7 21.49 -10.47 8.63
C VAL A 7 21.05 -11.80 9.23
N PRO A 8 20.63 -11.85 10.50
CA PRO A 8 20.06 -13.07 11.08
C PRO A 8 18.86 -13.57 10.25
N VAL A 9 18.83 -14.86 9.96
CA VAL A 9 17.66 -15.51 9.39
C VAL A 9 16.55 -15.53 10.43
N PHE A 10 15.40 -14.96 10.10
CA PHE A 10 14.30 -14.78 11.03
C PHE A 10 12.94 -15.11 10.38
N ASP A 11 11.95 -15.40 11.20
CA ASP A 11 10.57 -15.58 10.79
C ASP A 11 9.93 -14.18 10.57
N PRO A 12 9.42 -13.83 9.37
CA PRO A 12 8.87 -12.52 9.09
C PRO A 12 7.54 -12.21 9.80
N VAL A 13 6.91 -13.22 10.42
CA VAL A 13 5.63 -13.07 11.13
C VAL A 13 5.86 -12.81 12.61
N THR A 14 6.78 -13.54 13.23
CA THR A 14 7.08 -13.43 14.66
C THR A 14 8.31 -12.57 14.95
N LEU A 15 9.16 -12.34 13.94
CA LEU A 15 10.45 -11.66 13.99
C LEU A 15 11.52 -12.37 14.83
N GLN A 16 11.29 -13.66 15.16
CA GLN A 16 12.24 -14.50 15.88
C GLN A 16 13.40 -14.94 14.98
N CYS A 17 14.62 -14.90 15.51
CA CYS A 17 15.82 -15.39 14.84
C CYS A 17 16.05 -16.87 15.15
N GLY A 18 15.76 -17.74 14.18
CA GLY A 18 15.83 -19.21 14.39
C GLY A 18 14.94 -19.62 15.57
N ASP A 19 15.44 -20.51 16.43
CA ASP A 19 14.72 -20.99 17.63
C ASP A 19 15.15 -20.29 18.92
N ALA A 20 16.00 -19.28 18.83
CA ALA A 20 16.54 -18.57 19.99
C ALA A 20 15.54 -17.51 20.51
N ALA A 21 15.67 -17.14 21.81
CA ALA A 21 14.96 -16.00 22.40
C ALA A 21 15.56 -14.66 21.93
N VAL A 22 15.80 -14.55 20.62
CA VAL A 22 16.37 -13.37 19.96
C VAL A 22 15.44 -12.93 18.86
N PHE A 23 15.14 -11.63 18.80
CA PHE A 23 14.21 -11.04 17.85
C PHE A 23 14.91 -9.89 17.12
N ILE A 24 14.55 -9.65 15.86
CA ILE A 24 15.10 -8.57 15.03
C ILE A 24 13.95 -7.68 14.52
N ALA A 25 14.16 -6.38 14.49
CA ALA A 25 13.16 -5.42 14.01
C ALA A 25 13.81 -4.21 13.33
N GLY A 26 13.04 -3.55 12.47
CA GLY A 26 13.42 -2.32 11.80
C GLY A 26 14.53 -2.49 10.77
N ASP A 27 15.26 -1.43 10.50
CA ASP A 27 16.27 -1.36 9.44
C ASP A 27 17.33 -2.46 9.50
N ALA A 28 17.55 -3.02 10.71
CA ALA A 28 18.51 -4.10 10.92
C ALA A 28 18.14 -5.39 10.19
N ASN A 29 16.86 -5.64 9.92
CA ASN A 29 16.40 -6.83 9.18
C ASN A 29 16.48 -6.64 7.64
N ASN A 30 16.71 -5.41 7.18
CA ASN A 30 16.90 -5.05 5.78
C ASN A 30 15.71 -5.41 4.85
N VAL A 31 14.47 -5.40 5.38
CA VAL A 31 13.25 -5.67 4.61
C VAL A 31 12.63 -4.37 4.10
N LEU A 32 12.23 -3.47 5.02
CA LEU A 32 11.65 -2.16 4.70
C LEU A 32 12.21 -1.11 5.66
N PRO A 33 13.25 -0.36 5.26
CA PRO A 33 13.91 0.64 6.12
C PRO A 33 13.07 1.93 6.20
N LEU A 34 11.92 1.86 6.88
CA LEU A 34 10.99 2.95 7.11
C LEU A 34 10.65 3.04 8.58
N LEU A 35 10.61 4.27 9.13
CA LEU A 35 10.42 4.51 10.56
C LEU A 35 9.16 3.85 11.14
N HIS A 36 8.03 3.97 10.46
CA HIS A 36 6.76 3.40 10.92
C HIS A 36 6.76 1.86 10.84
N GLU A 37 7.44 1.27 9.84
CA GLU A 37 7.63 -0.18 9.76
C GLU A 37 8.53 -0.67 10.90
N ALA A 38 9.63 0.04 11.18
CA ALA A 38 10.51 -0.27 12.31
C ALA A 38 9.76 -0.21 13.65
N ALA A 39 8.85 0.74 13.83
CA ALA A 39 8.02 0.85 15.04
C ALA A 39 7.03 -0.31 15.17
N ASP A 40 6.37 -0.70 14.07
CA ASP A 40 5.45 -1.84 14.04
C ASP A 40 6.17 -3.18 14.29
N GLU A 41 7.31 -3.38 13.66
CA GLU A 41 8.15 -4.56 13.91
C GLU A 41 8.69 -4.59 15.34
N GLY A 42 9.11 -3.46 15.88
CA GLY A 42 9.54 -3.34 17.28
C GLY A 42 8.45 -3.77 18.26
N ARG A 43 7.18 -3.41 17.98
CA ARG A 43 6.03 -3.88 18.76
C ARG A 43 5.83 -5.38 18.64
N ILE A 44 5.90 -5.95 17.45
CA ILE A 44 5.77 -7.41 17.21
C ILE A 44 6.89 -8.18 17.89
N ALA A 45 8.14 -7.74 17.70
CA ALA A 45 9.32 -8.37 18.30
C ALA A 45 9.29 -8.29 19.82
N GLY A 46 8.94 -7.14 20.39
CA GLY A 46 8.86 -6.94 21.83
C GLY A 46 7.76 -7.79 22.49
N GLU A 47 6.58 -7.88 21.87
CA GLU A 47 5.50 -8.73 22.38
C GLU A 47 5.87 -10.22 22.32
N ASN A 48 6.48 -10.68 21.23
CA ASN A 48 6.92 -12.06 21.12
C ASN A 48 8.09 -12.38 22.07
N ALA A 49 9.01 -11.46 22.27
CA ALA A 49 10.10 -11.62 23.25
C ALA A 49 9.56 -11.80 24.68
N ALA A 50 8.53 -11.02 25.05
CA ALA A 50 7.89 -11.10 26.36
C ALA A 50 7.09 -12.41 26.58
N HIS A 51 6.65 -13.06 25.51
CA HIS A 51 5.86 -14.30 25.58
C HIS A 51 6.64 -15.57 25.21
N TRP A 52 7.93 -15.42 24.90
CA TRP A 52 8.75 -16.58 24.52
C TRP A 52 8.68 -17.68 25.58
N PRO A 53 8.55 -18.98 25.21
CA PRO A 53 8.54 -19.53 23.83
C PRO A 53 7.17 -19.54 23.15
N ASN A 54 6.12 -18.99 23.75
CA ASN A 54 4.74 -19.01 23.25
C ASN A 54 4.49 -17.85 22.28
N LEU A 55 5.08 -17.90 21.09
CA LEU A 55 4.99 -16.85 20.08
C LEU A 55 3.58 -16.70 19.51
N ARG A 56 3.24 -15.46 19.13
CA ARG A 56 1.96 -15.11 18.49
C ARG A 56 2.22 -14.45 17.14
N PRO A 57 1.54 -14.90 16.07
CA PRO A 57 1.54 -14.16 14.81
C PRO A 57 0.80 -12.85 15.00
N LEU A 58 1.47 -11.73 14.82
CA LEU A 58 0.85 -10.40 14.86
C LEU A 58 0.77 -9.84 13.45
N ALA A 59 -0.40 -9.29 13.11
CA ALA A 59 -0.62 -8.70 11.80
C ALA A 59 0.21 -7.42 11.63
N ARG A 60 0.89 -7.32 10.50
CA ARG A 60 1.48 -6.06 10.02
C ARG A 60 0.38 -5.14 9.52
N ARG A 61 0.61 -3.85 9.62
CA ARG A 61 -0.26 -2.83 8.99
C ARG A 61 -0.07 -2.80 7.48
N ALA A 62 -0.96 -2.08 6.79
CA ALA A 62 -0.87 -1.89 5.35
C ALA A 62 0.47 -1.22 4.98
N PRO A 63 1.23 -1.77 4.00
CA PRO A 63 2.44 -1.12 3.53
C PRO A 63 2.11 0.25 2.92
N ILE A 64 2.83 1.28 3.37
CA ILE A 64 2.71 2.66 2.89
C ILE A 64 4.09 3.29 2.83
N ALA A 65 4.40 3.96 1.73
CA ALA A 65 5.65 4.72 1.59
C ALA A 65 5.38 6.03 0.86
N VAL A 66 6.07 7.09 1.28
CA VAL A 66 5.98 8.43 0.68
C VAL A 66 7.38 9.01 0.52
N VAL A 67 7.64 9.59 -0.66
CA VAL A 67 8.83 10.40 -0.93
C VAL A 67 8.37 11.86 -1.09
N PHE A 68 8.90 12.75 -0.26
CA PHE A 68 8.52 14.16 -0.19
C PHE A 68 9.27 15.01 -1.25
N SER A 69 9.24 14.53 -2.50
CA SER A 69 9.64 15.32 -3.68
C SER A 69 8.52 16.31 -4.08
N ASP A 70 8.72 17.11 -5.14
CA ASP A 70 7.68 17.98 -5.72
C ASP A 70 7.60 17.71 -7.25
N PRO A 71 6.57 17.02 -7.75
CA PRO A 71 5.47 16.37 -7.02
C PRO A 71 5.92 15.19 -6.15
N GLN A 72 5.14 14.87 -5.12
CA GLN A 72 5.40 13.77 -4.22
C GLN A 72 5.19 12.42 -4.90
N ILE A 73 5.91 11.40 -4.43
CA ILE A 73 5.71 10.00 -4.86
C ILE A 73 5.17 9.21 -3.68
N ALA A 74 4.19 8.34 -3.92
CA ALA A 74 3.70 7.44 -2.89
C ALA A 74 3.32 6.08 -3.45
N MET A 75 3.33 5.09 -2.56
CA MET A 75 2.88 3.73 -2.82
C MET A 75 2.15 3.17 -1.61
N VAL A 76 1.15 2.33 -1.87
CA VAL A 76 0.37 1.62 -0.86
C VAL A 76 0.10 0.20 -1.33
N GLY A 77 0.23 -0.76 -0.43
CA GLY A 77 -0.05 -2.17 -0.72
C GLY A 77 0.98 -2.78 -1.66
N LYS A 78 0.51 -3.57 -2.62
CA LYS A 78 1.37 -4.23 -3.63
C LYS A 78 1.78 -3.27 -4.72
N ARG A 79 3.06 -3.33 -5.12
CA ARG A 79 3.59 -2.62 -6.30
C ARG A 79 3.20 -3.39 -7.56
N HIS A 80 3.21 -2.73 -8.72
CA HIS A 80 3.00 -3.38 -10.02
C HIS A 80 3.92 -4.60 -10.22
N ALA A 81 5.18 -4.47 -9.83
CA ALA A 81 6.17 -5.54 -9.95
C ALA A 81 5.86 -6.80 -9.10
N ASP A 82 5.04 -6.67 -8.06
CA ASP A 82 4.65 -7.76 -7.16
C ASP A 82 3.36 -8.46 -7.61
N LEU A 83 2.72 -7.99 -8.70
CA LEU A 83 1.45 -8.49 -9.20
C LEU A 83 1.63 -9.52 -10.32
N ILE A 84 0.73 -10.50 -10.36
CA ILE A 84 0.73 -11.52 -11.40
C ILE A 84 -0.02 -10.98 -12.63
N GLN A 85 0.68 -10.88 -13.75
CA GLN A 85 0.12 -10.42 -15.01
C GLN A 85 -1.16 -11.19 -15.38
N GLY A 86 -2.19 -10.47 -15.82
CA GLY A 86 -3.49 -11.03 -16.20
C GLY A 86 -4.44 -11.32 -15.02
N ARG A 87 -3.98 -11.20 -13.76
CA ARG A 87 -4.82 -11.37 -12.57
C ARG A 87 -5.30 -10.08 -11.93
N PHE A 88 -4.95 -8.94 -12.47
CA PHE A 88 -5.37 -7.63 -11.99
C PHE A 88 -5.76 -6.72 -13.13
N VAL A 89 -6.47 -5.64 -12.82
CA VAL A 89 -6.69 -4.49 -13.68
C VAL A 89 -5.99 -3.27 -13.09
N THR A 90 -5.59 -2.33 -13.95
CA THR A 90 -5.02 -1.05 -13.56
C THR A 90 -6.02 0.05 -13.87
N GLY A 91 -6.49 0.75 -12.84
CA GLY A 91 -7.19 2.03 -12.99
C GLY A 91 -6.19 3.17 -13.01
N GLU A 92 -6.45 4.19 -13.83
CA GLU A 92 -5.49 5.24 -14.11
C GLU A 92 -6.12 6.63 -14.07
N VAL A 93 -5.35 7.64 -13.63
CA VAL A 93 -5.69 9.04 -13.77
C VAL A 93 -4.44 9.90 -13.92
N SER A 94 -4.45 10.83 -14.89
CA SER A 94 -3.52 11.97 -14.94
C SER A 94 -4.03 13.09 -14.04
N PHE A 95 -3.12 13.73 -13.28
CA PHE A 95 -3.46 14.92 -12.50
C PHE A 95 -3.47 16.21 -13.34
N GLU A 96 -3.10 16.15 -14.62
CA GLU A 96 -3.00 17.32 -15.52
C GLU A 96 -4.30 18.11 -15.59
N ASP A 97 -5.44 17.40 -15.71
CA ASP A 97 -6.77 18.00 -15.78
C ASP A 97 -7.58 17.88 -14.47
N GLN A 98 -6.95 17.44 -13.38
CA GLN A 98 -7.63 17.38 -12.09
C GLN A 98 -7.89 18.80 -11.57
N GLY A 99 -9.17 19.13 -11.33
CA GLY A 99 -9.62 20.52 -11.08
C GLY A 99 -8.92 21.23 -9.93
N ARG A 100 -8.84 20.60 -8.74
CA ARG A 100 -8.17 21.21 -7.58
C ARG A 100 -6.68 21.34 -7.79
N SER A 101 -6.03 20.38 -8.42
CA SER A 101 -4.60 20.42 -8.73
C SER A 101 -4.27 21.57 -9.68
N ARG A 102 -5.15 21.86 -10.66
CA ARG A 102 -5.03 23.01 -11.56
C ARG A 102 -5.14 24.34 -10.81
N VAL A 103 -6.13 24.48 -9.91
CA VAL A 103 -6.29 25.67 -9.06
C VAL A 103 -5.05 25.90 -8.19
N MET A 104 -4.42 24.83 -7.72
CA MET A 104 -3.20 24.89 -6.91
C MET A 104 -1.93 25.10 -7.74
N LEU A 105 -2.00 25.07 -9.07
CA LEU A 105 -0.86 25.07 -9.99
C LEU A 105 0.12 23.90 -9.72
N LYS A 106 -0.41 22.76 -9.29
CA LYS A 106 0.32 21.51 -8.96
C LYS A 106 -0.21 20.32 -9.77
N ASN A 107 -0.74 20.56 -10.95
CA ASN A 107 -1.42 19.58 -11.79
C ASN A 107 -0.44 18.74 -12.62
N ARG A 108 0.49 18.07 -11.95
CA ARG A 108 1.46 17.15 -12.57
C ARG A 108 1.41 15.80 -11.87
N GLY A 109 1.46 14.74 -12.65
CA GLY A 109 1.56 13.39 -12.12
C GLY A 109 0.56 12.41 -12.71
N LEU A 110 0.70 11.17 -12.30
CA LEU A 110 -0.07 10.01 -12.74
C LEU A 110 -0.29 9.09 -11.55
N MET A 111 -1.46 8.50 -11.45
CA MET A 111 -1.79 7.48 -10.45
C MET A 111 -2.23 6.20 -11.13
N HIS A 112 -1.68 5.08 -10.67
CA HIS A 112 -2.15 3.73 -10.97
C HIS A 112 -2.74 3.08 -9.72
N ILE A 113 -3.90 2.48 -9.87
CA ILE A 113 -4.58 1.68 -8.84
C ILE A 113 -4.72 0.27 -9.36
N TYR A 114 -4.39 -0.71 -8.54
CA TYR A 114 -4.44 -2.11 -8.89
C TYR A 114 -5.61 -2.80 -8.17
N ALA A 115 -6.42 -3.53 -8.93
CA ALA A 115 -7.53 -4.30 -8.40
C ALA A 115 -7.49 -5.75 -8.87
N ASP A 116 -7.78 -6.68 -7.98
CA ASP A 116 -7.89 -8.10 -8.31
C ASP A 116 -9.02 -8.34 -9.30
N ARG A 117 -8.71 -9.01 -10.39
CA ARG A 117 -9.64 -9.22 -11.52
C ARG A 117 -10.84 -10.07 -11.14
N ALA A 118 -10.68 -11.03 -10.24
CA ALA A 118 -11.74 -11.95 -9.87
C ALA A 118 -12.68 -11.37 -8.81
N THR A 119 -12.12 -10.66 -7.83
CA THR A 119 -12.85 -10.20 -6.64
C THR A 119 -13.16 -8.70 -6.65
N GLY A 120 -12.47 -7.92 -7.48
CA GLY A 120 -12.52 -6.46 -7.47
C GLY A 120 -11.83 -5.83 -6.26
N ARG A 121 -11.04 -6.59 -5.50
CA ARG A 121 -10.37 -6.15 -4.28
C ARG A 121 -9.22 -5.20 -4.61
N PHE A 122 -9.08 -4.12 -3.86
CA PHE A 122 -7.96 -3.20 -3.96
C PHE A 122 -6.67 -3.93 -3.55
N LEU A 123 -5.68 -3.96 -4.42
CA LEU A 123 -4.40 -4.64 -4.22
C LEU A 123 -3.25 -3.68 -3.89
N GLY A 124 -3.34 -2.44 -4.34
CA GLY A 124 -2.30 -1.44 -4.13
C GLY A 124 -2.39 -0.30 -5.12
N ALA A 125 -1.53 0.69 -4.94
CA ALA A 125 -1.42 1.86 -5.81
C ALA A 125 0.00 2.41 -5.80
N GLU A 126 0.39 2.99 -6.94
CA GLU A 126 1.66 3.71 -7.11
C GLU A 126 1.37 5.00 -7.86
N TRP A 127 1.90 6.12 -7.39
CA TRP A 127 1.68 7.39 -8.06
C TRP A 127 2.73 8.45 -7.75
N ILE A 128 2.78 9.42 -8.64
CA ILE A 128 3.44 10.70 -8.46
C ILE A 128 2.38 11.78 -8.62
N GLY A 129 2.28 12.73 -7.69
CA GLY A 129 1.26 13.77 -7.76
C GLY A 129 1.18 14.66 -6.53
N PRO A 130 0.29 15.65 -6.55
CA PRO A 130 0.11 16.57 -5.43
C PRO A 130 -0.59 15.87 -4.26
N ARG A 131 -0.22 16.25 -3.03
CA ARG A 131 -0.84 15.73 -1.79
C ARG A 131 -0.78 14.20 -1.66
N ALA A 132 0.27 13.58 -2.20
CA ALA A 132 0.35 12.13 -2.22
C ALA A 132 0.30 11.52 -0.82
N GLU A 133 0.90 12.16 0.19
CA GLU A 133 0.86 11.70 1.58
C GLU A 133 -0.56 11.61 2.16
N ASN A 134 -1.47 12.52 1.76
CA ASN A 134 -2.86 12.49 2.23
C ASN A 134 -3.65 11.35 1.59
N ILE A 135 -3.53 11.19 0.26
CA ILE A 135 -4.19 10.11 -0.48
C ILE A 135 -3.66 8.74 -0.04
N ALA A 136 -2.35 8.66 0.27
CA ALA A 136 -1.73 7.43 0.76
C ALA A 136 -2.40 6.89 2.02
N HIS A 137 -2.75 7.74 2.98
CA HIS A 137 -3.44 7.30 4.20
C HIS A 137 -4.84 6.73 3.90
N LEU A 138 -5.62 7.36 3.02
CA LEU A 138 -6.94 6.85 2.60
C LEU A 138 -6.80 5.45 1.97
N LEU A 139 -5.82 5.29 1.07
CA LEU A 139 -5.56 4.03 0.39
C LEU A 139 -5.01 2.96 1.34
N ALA A 140 -4.15 3.33 2.29
CA ALA A 140 -3.65 2.39 3.29
C ALA A 140 -4.78 1.85 4.18
N TRP A 141 -5.74 2.70 4.57
CA TRP A 141 -6.91 2.26 5.33
C TRP A 141 -7.83 1.36 4.50
N ALA A 142 -8.06 1.70 3.23
CA ALA A 142 -8.82 0.87 2.31
C ALA A 142 -8.17 -0.51 2.10
N TYR A 143 -6.85 -0.55 1.94
CA TYR A 143 -6.07 -1.78 1.83
C TYR A 143 -6.17 -2.62 3.10
N GLN A 144 -5.98 -2.00 4.27
CA GLN A 144 -6.06 -2.66 5.60
C GLN A 144 -7.42 -3.31 5.83
N GLN A 145 -8.50 -2.67 5.37
CA GLN A 145 -9.88 -3.16 5.47
C GLN A 145 -10.26 -4.11 4.32
N ASN A 146 -9.33 -4.41 3.41
CA ASN A 146 -9.57 -5.28 2.27
C ASN A 146 -10.75 -4.85 1.38
N LEU A 147 -10.95 -3.54 1.21
CA LEU A 147 -12.06 -3.02 0.43
C LEU A 147 -11.96 -3.38 -1.05
N THR A 148 -13.10 -3.55 -1.70
CA THR A 148 -13.21 -3.62 -3.16
C THR A 148 -13.27 -2.22 -3.77
N ILE A 149 -12.99 -2.11 -5.07
CA ILE A 149 -13.11 -0.84 -5.81
C ILE A 149 -14.53 -0.26 -5.69
N SER A 150 -15.57 -1.09 -5.81
CA SER A 150 -16.97 -0.67 -5.63
C SER A 150 -17.25 -0.12 -4.24
N GLN A 151 -16.71 -0.76 -3.18
CA GLN A 151 -16.86 -0.26 -1.81
C GLN A 151 -16.13 1.07 -1.62
N MET A 152 -14.93 1.24 -2.19
CA MET A 152 -14.20 2.51 -2.14
C MET A 152 -14.96 3.63 -2.88
N LEU A 153 -15.59 3.34 -4.01
CA LEU A 153 -16.42 4.30 -4.76
C LEU A 153 -17.71 4.69 -4.03
N ALA A 154 -18.19 3.85 -3.12
CA ALA A 154 -19.35 4.16 -2.26
C ALA A 154 -19.01 5.10 -1.10
N MET A 155 -17.70 5.35 -0.82
CA MET A 155 -17.28 6.30 0.20
C MET A 155 -17.48 7.75 -0.27
N PRO A 156 -17.66 8.71 0.66
CA PRO A 156 -17.84 10.11 0.31
C PRO A 156 -16.55 10.73 -0.25
N PHE A 157 -16.69 11.54 -1.29
CA PHE A 157 -15.65 12.40 -1.82
C PHE A 157 -16.13 13.86 -1.76
N TYR A 158 -15.37 14.71 -1.11
CA TYR A 158 -15.66 16.14 -1.08
C TYR A 158 -15.28 16.80 -2.41
N HIS A 159 -15.80 18.00 -2.67
CA HIS A 159 -15.49 18.81 -3.86
C HIS A 159 -15.27 20.27 -3.43
N PRO A 160 -14.25 21.00 -3.91
CA PRO A 160 -13.17 20.55 -4.81
C PRO A 160 -11.91 20.11 -4.04
N VAL A 161 -11.46 18.88 -4.23
CA VAL A 161 -10.25 18.33 -3.57
C VAL A 161 -9.40 17.51 -4.54
N VAL A 162 -8.12 17.27 -4.19
CA VAL A 162 -7.21 16.47 -5.03
C VAL A 162 -7.64 15.00 -5.06
N GLU A 163 -8.25 14.52 -3.98
CA GLU A 163 -8.74 13.13 -3.81
C GLU A 163 -9.79 12.73 -4.86
N GLU A 164 -10.40 13.69 -5.57
CA GLU A 164 -11.26 13.37 -6.72
C GLU A 164 -10.47 12.72 -7.87
N GLY A 165 -9.17 12.94 -7.94
CA GLY A 165 -8.29 12.18 -8.84
C GLY A 165 -8.29 10.69 -8.50
N LEU A 166 -8.23 10.34 -7.21
CA LEU A 166 -8.40 8.95 -6.77
C LEU A 166 -9.75 8.38 -7.23
N ARG A 167 -10.85 9.13 -7.05
CA ARG A 167 -12.18 8.69 -7.52
C ARG A 167 -12.20 8.42 -9.03
N THR A 168 -11.48 9.21 -9.81
CA THR A 168 -11.37 9.00 -11.27
C THR A 168 -10.64 7.70 -11.60
N ALA A 169 -9.50 7.42 -10.95
CA ALA A 169 -8.78 6.16 -11.14
C ALA A 169 -9.60 4.93 -10.67
N LEU A 170 -10.36 5.08 -9.57
CA LEU A 170 -11.26 4.02 -9.10
C LEU A 170 -12.37 3.72 -10.13
N ARG A 171 -12.95 4.75 -10.76
CA ARG A 171 -13.97 4.59 -11.82
C ARG A 171 -13.40 3.90 -13.06
N ASP A 172 -12.18 4.22 -13.45
CA ASP A 172 -11.49 3.55 -14.55
C ASP A 172 -11.25 2.06 -14.24
N ALA A 173 -10.78 1.74 -13.03
CA ALA A 173 -10.62 0.35 -12.58
C ALA A 173 -11.96 -0.41 -12.59
N GLU A 174 -13.04 0.20 -12.07
CA GLU A 174 -14.38 -0.41 -12.02
C GLU A 174 -14.95 -0.68 -13.42
N ALA A 175 -14.75 0.26 -14.35
CA ALA A 175 -15.18 0.09 -15.75
C ALA A 175 -14.45 -1.11 -16.39
N LYS A 176 -13.15 -1.25 -16.19
CA LYS A 176 -12.34 -2.37 -16.68
C LYS A 176 -12.77 -3.70 -16.06
N LEU A 177 -13.05 -3.74 -14.74
CA LEU A 177 -13.59 -4.93 -14.07
C LEU A 177 -14.95 -5.35 -14.61
N THR A 178 -15.83 -4.39 -14.89
CA THR A 178 -17.18 -4.64 -15.44
C THR A 178 -17.11 -5.20 -16.86
N GLN A 179 -16.26 -4.63 -17.72
CA GLN A 179 -16.05 -5.13 -19.09
C GLN A 179 -15.58 -6.59 -19.09
N LEU A 180 -14.73 -6.98 -18.18
CA LEU A 180 -14.24 -8.36 -18.07
C LEU A 180 -15.34 -9.35 -17.65
N LYS A 181 -16.28 -8.92 -16.79
CA LYS A 181 -17.42 -9.76 -16.39
C LYS A 181 -18.43 -9.98 -17.51
N VAL A 182 -18.55 -9.02 -18.43
CA VAL A 182 -19.45 -9.13 -19.60
C VAL A 182 -18.85 -10.01 -20.70
N ALA A 183 -17.51 -10.10 -20.75
CA ALA A 183 -16.78 -10.88 -21.76
C ALA A 183 -16.53 -12.35 -21.35
N ALA A 184 -16.87 -12.74 -20.13
CA ALA A 184 -16.68 -14.09 -19.58
C ALA A 184 -17.99 -14.88 -19.55
#